data_6e3e095327a67b9fa315092595bf90b6
#
_entry.id   6e3e095327a67b9fa315092595bf90b6
#
_cell.length_a   1.000
_cell.length_b   1.000
_cell.length_c   1.000
_cell.angle_alpha   90.00
_cell.angle_beta   90.00
_cell.angle_gamma   90.00
#
_symmetry.space_group_name_H-M   'P 1'
#
loop_
_entity.id
_entity.type
_entity.pdbx_description
1 polymer ?
#
loop_
_entity_poly.entity_id
_entity_poly.type
_entity_poly.pdbx_seq_one_letter_code
_entity_poly.pdbx_strand_id
1 'polypeptide(L)'
;MKNLFIILTLLLFTSSVYAEEFLLSTPRTSLLLTGEKDGQLYLHYFGRRVLDPSDIWNSGNGMLYREAYPQFGLDCTLEPAMAVMYPDGNLSLDLRFQKAENIKGNHSDEWKFYLKDTVYPLEVTLHYRIYHDEDIIESWAGYQYSGKGFVELRQFASAYMPLPPGQYTMQHLHGSWASEHQMEEEILTHGSKILV
;
A
#
# COMPACT_ATOMS: atom_id res chain seq x y z
N MET A 1 -41.84 -49.04 -8.53
CA MET A 1 -41.20 -48.17 -7.55
C MET A 1 -39.84 -47.73 -8.13
N LYS A 2 -39.75 -46.53 -8.65
CA LYS A 2 -38.53 -45.97 -9.28
C LYS A 2 -37.77 -45.21 -8.23
N ASN A 3 -36.60 -45.67 -7.84
CA ASN A 3 -35.71 -44.96 -6.93
C ASN A 3 -35.01 -43.83 -7.70
N LEU A 4 -35.34 -42.58 -7.35
CA LEU A 4 -34.70 -41.37 -7.88
C LEU A 4 -33.47 -41.09 -7.00
N PHE A 5 -32.28 -41.37 -7.53
CA PHE A 5 -31.00 -40.96 -6.92
C PHE A 5 -30.77 -39.48 -7.23
N ILE A 6 -30.92 -38.64 -6.21
CA ILE A 6 -30.51 -37.22 -6.30
C ILE A 6 -29.02 -37.19 -5.99
N ILE A 7 -28.18 -36.96 -7.01
CA ILE A 7 -26.75 -36.66 -6.86
C ILE A 7 -26.65 -35.17 -6.51
N LEU A 8 -26.41 -34.88 -5.24
CA LEU A 8 -26.08 -33.55 -4.76
C LEU A 8 -24.63 -33.25 -5.12
N THR A 9 -24.42 -32.52 -6.22
CA THR A 9 -23.07 -32.05 -6.62
C THR A 9 -22.69 -30.94 -5.70
N LEU A 10 -21.87 -31.21 -4.69
CA LEU A 10 -21.26 -30.22 -3.82
C LEU A 10 -20.17 -29.48 -4.62
N LEU A 11 -20.46 -28.29 -5.13
CA LEU A 11 -19.47 -27.37 -5.69
C LEU A 11 -18.59 -26.85 -4.54
N LEU A 12 -17.47 -27.52 -4.33
CA LEU A 12 -16.38 -27.00 -3.50
C LEU A 12 -15.77 -25.81 -4.25
N PHE A 13 -16.14 -24.61 -3.86
CA PHE A 13 -15.36 -23.43 -4.18
C PHE A 13 -14.02 -23.57 -3.43
N THR A 14 -13.01 -24.07 -4.11
CA THR A 14 -11.63 -23.96 -3.65
C THR A 14 -11.25 -22.49 -3.82
N SER A 15 -11.35 -21.71 -2.73
CA SER A 15 -10.70 -20.41 -2.68
C SER A 15 -9.22 -20.64 -2.95
N SER A 16 -8.71 -20.01 -4.00
CA SER A 16 -7.30 -20.04 -4.37
C SER A 16 -6.47 -19.58 -3.18
N VAL A 17 -5.57 -20.45 -2.72
CA VAL A 17 -4.74 -20.26 -1.51
C VAL A 17 -3.45 -19.49 -1.86
N TYR A 18 -3.41 -18.80 -2.97
CA TYR A 18 -2.24 -18.04 -3.42
C TYR A 18 -2.37 -16.55 -3.08
N ALA A 19 -1.24 -15.91 -2.76
CA ALA A 19 -1.16 -14.47 -2.70
C ALA A 19 -1.54 -13.87 -4.06
N GLU A 20 -2.29 -12.78 -4.06
CA GLU A 20 -2.55 -12.04 -5.28
C GLU A 20 -1.40 -11.08 -5.55
N GLU A 21 -0.81 -11.13 -6.73
CA GLU A 21 0.30 -10.28 -7.15
C GLU A 21 -0.18 -9.15 -8.07
N PHE A 22 0.29 -7.93 -7.79
CA PHE A 22 -0.06 -6.73 -8.53
C PHE A 22 1.21 -6.02 -8.98
N LEU A 23 1.56 -6.21 -10.26
CA LEU A 23 2.70 -5.53 -10.88
C LEU A 23 2.23 -4.24 -11.56
N LEU A 24 2.59 -3.10 -10.99
CA LEU A 24 2.30 -1.77 -11.50
C LEU A 24 3.56 -1.25 -12.18
N SER A 25 3.49 -0.87 -13.45
CA SER A 25 4.69 -0.47 -14.19
C SER A 25 4.45 0.77 -15.04
N THR A 26 5.38 1.71 -14.92
CA THR A 26 5.61 2.81 -15.85
C THR A 26 6.56 2.36 -16.97
N PRO A 27 7.00 3.24 -17.90
CA PRO A 27 8.01 2.87 -18.89
C PRO A 27 9.33 2.39 -18.31
N ARG A 28 9.75 2.82 -17.11
CA ARG A 28 11.07 2.51 -16.52
C ARG A 28 11.06 1.99 -15.11
N THR A 29 9.93 2.13 -14.38
CA THR A 29 9.79 1.77 -12.97
C THR A 29 8.72 0.71 -12.78
N SER A 30 8.92 -0.20 -11.84
CA SER A 30 7.90 -1.15 -11.38
C SER A 30 7.73 -1.11 -9.87
N LEU A 31 6.49 -1.34 -9.47
CA LEU A 31 6.04 -1.51 -8.09
C LEU A 31 5.33 -2.87 -8.02
N LEU A 32 5.75 -3.75 -7.09
CA LEU A 32 5.09 -5.03 -6.85
C LEU A 32 4.43 -5.03 -5.47
N LEU A 33 3.13 -5.23 -5.47
CA LEU A 33 2.32 -5.42 -4.28
C LEU A 33 1.78 -6.84 -4.24
N THR A 34 1.54 -7.38 -3.04
CA THR A 34 0.81 -8.63 -2.87
C THR A 34 -0.25 -8.51 -1.79
N GLY A 35 -1.42 -9.09 -2.06
CA GLY A 35 -2.43 -9.37 -1.05
C GLY A 35 -2.18 -10.75 -0.45
N GLU A 36 -1.74 -10.82 0.80
CA GLU A 36 -1.33 -12.05 1.45
C GLU A 36 -2.48 -12.75 2.20
N LYS A 37 -2.26 -14.03 2.54
CA LYS A 37 -3.24 -14.87 3.23
C LYS A 37 -3.59 -14.40 4.63
N ASP A 38 -2.69 -13.69 5.28
CA ASP A 38 -2.90 -13.06 6.59
C ASP A 38 -3.81 -11.83 6.49
N GLY A 39 -4.21 -11.46 5.26
CA GLY A 39 -5.02 -10.30 4.96
C GLY A 39 -4.23 -9.00 4.90
N GLN A 40 -2.91 -9.04 4.94
CA GLN A 40 -2.09 -7.85 4.77
C GLN A 40 -1.80 -7.56 3.30
N LEU A 41 -1.59 -6.28 3.00
CA LEU A 41 -1.08 -5.83 1.70
C LEU A 41 0.39 -5.46 1.88
N TYR A 42 1.26 -6.18 1.16
CA TYR A 42 2.70 -5.95 1.24
C TYR A 42 3.24 -5.28 -0.02
N LEU A 43 4.25 -4.45 0.16
CA LEU A 43 5.12 -3.96 -0.89
C LEU A 43 6.38 -4.81 -0.93
N HIS A 44 6.64 -5.44 -2.07
CA HIS A 44 7.79 -6.32 -2.26
C HIS A 44 8.89 -5.70 -3.13
N TYR A 45 8.54 -4.81 -4.02
CA TYR A 45 9.50 -4.21 -4.91
C TYR A 45 9.10 -2.79 -5.29
N PHE A 46 10.07 -1.92 -5.33
CA PHE A 46 10.03 -0.61 -5.98
C PHE A 46 11.39 -0.36 -6.63
N GLY A 47 11.42 -0.21 -7.93
CA GLY A 47 12.68 -0.03 -8.63
C GLY A 47 12.57 -0.08 -10.14
N ARG A 48 13.68 -0.42 -10.80
CA ARG A 48 13.73 -0.52 -12.24
C ARG A 48 12.66 -1.46 -12.78
N ARG A 49 12.08 -1.11 -13.94
CA ARG A 49 11.03 -1.90 -14.57
C ARG A 49 11.43 -3.36 -14.76
N VAL A 50 10.54 -4.23 -14.34
CA VAL A 50 10.54 -5.67 -14.61
C VAL A 50 9.30 -6.02 -15.42
N LEU A 51 9.37 -7.12 -16.17
CA LEU A 51 8.27 -7.56 -17.04
C LEU A 51 7.38 -8.60 -16.35
N ASP A 52 7.96 -9.36 -15.44
CA ASP A 52 7.29 -10.45 -14.73
C ASP A 52 7.69 -10.43 -13.25
N PRO A 53 6.74 -10.63 -12.30
CA PRO A 53 7.06 -10.74 -10.88
C PRO A 53 8.12 -11.78 -10.55
N SER A 54 8.19 -12.88 -11.31
CA SER A 54 9.19 -13.93 -11.11
C SER A 54 10.64 -13.45 -11.24
N ASP A 55 10.88 -12.39 -12.01
CA ASP A 55 12.21 -11.78 -12.12
C ASP A 55 12.66 -11.18 -10.78
N ILE A 56 11.71 -10.67 -9.98
CA ILE A 56 11.96 -10.12 -8.65
C ILE A 56 12.22 -11.27 -7.67
N TRP A 57 11.34 -12.26 -7.65
CA TRP A 57 11.43 -13.41 -6.73
C TRP A 57 12.74 -14.20 -6.94
N ASN A 58 13.13 -14.42 -8.19
CA ASN A 58 14.32 -15.19 -8.53
C ASN A 58 15.63 -14.43 -8.26
N SER A 59 15.63 -13.11 -8.44
CA SER A 59 16.85 -12.32 -8.26
C SER A 59 17.17 -12.02 -6.81
N GLY A 60 16.16 -11.91 -5.96
CA GLY A 60 16.27 -11.43 -4.59
C GLY A 60 16.76 -9.97 -4.45
N ASN A 61 17.08 -9.32 -5.55
CA ASN A 61 17.64 -7.97 -5.58
C ASN A 61 16.54 -6.93 -5.42
N GLY A 62 16.71 -6.04 -4.47
CA GLY A 62 15.78 -4.94 -4.20
C GLY A 62 14.46 -5.40 -3.61
N MET A 63 14.37 -6.68 -3.20
CA MET A 63 13.17 -7.21 -2.59
C MET A 63 12.93 -6.58 -1.22
N LEU A 64 11.71 -6.10 -1.04
CA LEU A 64 11.17 -5.57 0.20
C LEU A 64 10.16 -6.57 0.75
N TYR A 65 10.01 -6.61 2.06
CA TYR A 65 8.90 -7.29 2.70
C TYR A 65 8.38 -6.35 3.76
N ARG A 66 7.52 -5.44 3.36
CA ARG A 66 6.98 -4.37 4.21
C ARG A 66 5.50 -4.20 3.93
N GLU A 67 4.73 -3.94 4.97
CA GLU A 67 3.35 -3.49 4.76
C GLU A 67 3.32 -2.28 3.83
N ALA A 68 2.43 -2.31 2.84
CA ALA A 68 2.25 -1.21 1.91
C ALA A 68 1.72 0.06 2.60
N TYR A 69 1.01 -0.12 3.73
CA TYR A 69 0.46 0.96 4.54
C TYR A 69 0.50 0.58 6.03
N PRO A 70 1.66 0.71 6.70
CA PRO A 70 1.84 0.31 8.09
C PRO A 70 0.87 1.05 9.00
N GLN A 71 0.30 0.34 9.95
CA GLN A 71 -0.74 0.83 10.82
C GLN A 71 -0.33 0.74 12.30
N PHE A 72 -0.73 1.71 13.10
CA PHE A 72 -0.50 1.69 14.54
C PHE A 72 -1.38 0.63 15.22
N GLY A 73 -0.78 -0.21 16.05
CA GLY A 73 -1.50 -1.17 16.90
C GLY A 73 -1.22 -2.64 16.61
N LEU A 74 -0.75 -3.01 15.45
CA LEU A 74 -0.25 -4.35 15.11
C LEU A 74 1.24 -4.24 14.89
N ASP A 75 2.02 -5.10 15.43
CA ASP A 75 3.48 -5.34 15.27
C ASP A 75 4.32 -4.28 14.52
N CYS A 76 3.79 -3.05 14.37
CA CYS A 76 4.46 -1.94 13.70
C CYS A 76 5.55 -1.39 14.62
N THR A 77 6.78 -1.78 14.35
CA THR A 77 7.98 -1.29 15.06
C THR A 77 8.59 -0.04 14.43
N LEU A 78 8.03 0.39 13.30
CA LEU A 78 8.45 1.57 12.54
C LEU A 78 7.42 2.69 12.69
N GLU A 79 7.71 3.84 12.08
CA GLU A 79 6.73 4.93 11.98
C GLU A 79 5.52 4.46 11.17
N PRO A 80 4.29 4.46 11.73
CA PRO A 80 3.12 4.03 10.99
C PRO A 80 2.73 5.05 9.92
N ALA A 81 2.14 4.56 8.82
CA ALA A 81 1.51 5.43 7.84
C ALA A 81 0.15 5.96 8.35
N MET A 82 -0.49 5.22 9.25
CA MET A 82 -1.78 5.60 9.81
C MET A 82 -1.86 5.30 11.31
N ALA A 83 -2.34 6.28 12.07
CA ALA A 83 -2.73 6.14 13.46
C ALA A 83 -4.04 6.88 13.70
N VAL A 84 -4.96 6.25 14.41
CA VAL A 84 -6.28 6.80 14.72
C VAL A 84 -6.60 6.70 16.21
N MET A 85 -7.61 7.44 16.63
CA MET A 85 -8.31 7.21 17.89
C MET A 85 -9.80 7.07 17.61
N TYR A 86 -10.36 5.93 17.99
CA TYR A 86 -11.77 5.66 17.87
C TYR A 86 -12.59 6.35 18.98
N PRO A 87 -13.93 6.49 18.81
CA PRO A 87 -14.78 7.18 19.79
C PRO A 87 -14.77 6.58 21.21
N ASP A 88 -14.41 5.30 21.33
CA ASP A 88 -14.28 4.59 22.61
C ASP A 88 -12.87 4.70 23.24
N GLY A 89 -11.96 5.45 22.57
CA GLY A 89 -10.58 5.65 23.00
C GLY A 89 -9.60 4.57 22.54
N ASN A 90 -10.05 3.56 21.80
CA ASN A 90 -9.15 2.56 21.22
C ASN A 90 -8.23 3.20 20.15
N LEU A 91 -6.95 2.82 20.17
CA LEU A 91 -5.93 3.31 19.24
C LEU A 91 -5.47 2.27 18.24
N SER A 92 -5.85 1.00 18.43
CA SER A 92 -5.37 -0.10 17.59
C SER A 92 -6.14 -0.18 16.29
N LEU A 93 -5.40 -0.25 15.19
CA LEU A 93 -5.91 -0.54 13.85
C LEU A 93 -5.60 -2.00 13.48
N ASP A 94 -6.50 -2.64 12.75
CA ASP A 94 -6.30 -3.92 12.08
C ASP A 94 -6.91 -3.88 10.68
N LEU A 95 -6.28 -3.11 9.78
CA LEU A 95 -6.71 -3.00 8.39
C LEU A 95 -6.32 -4.26 7.63
N ARG A 96 -7.32 -4.88 6.98
CA ARG A 96 -7.12 -6.07 6.17
C ARG A 96 -7.46 -5.80 4.72
N PHE A 97 -6.59 -6.24 3.82
CA PHE A 97 -6.80 -6.17 2.37
C PHE A 97 -8.05 -6.96 1.99
N GLN A 98 -8.91 -6.34 1.21
CA GLN A 98 -10.18 -6.92 0.76
C GLN A 98 -10.15 -7.28 -0.72
N LYS A 99 -9.70 -6.36 -1.55
CA LYS A 99 -9.65 -6.50 -3.01
C LYS A 99 -8.80 -5.41 -3.62
N ALA A 100 -8.42 -5.61 -4.88
CA ALA A 100 -7.86 -4.59 -5.75
C ALA A 100 -8.74 -4.38 -6.99
N GLU A 101 -8.72 -3.18 -7.53
CA GLU A 101 -9.38 -2.82 -8.79
C GLU A 101 -8.39 -2.05 -9.66
N ASN A 102 -8.41 -2.33 -10.96
CA ASN A 102 -7.62 -1.58 -11.94
C ASN A 102 -8.57 -0.89 -12.92
N ILE A 103 -8.59 0.42 -12.90
CA ILE A 103 -9.37 1.27 -13.81
C ILE A 103 -8.45 1.71 -14.93
N LYS A 104 -8.67 1.16 -16.11
CA LYS A 104 -7.90 1.49 -17.31
C LYS A 104 -8.31 2.82 -17.89
N GLY A 105 -7.32 3.66 -18.20
CA GLY A 105 -7.53 4.94 -18.88
C GLY A 105 -6.64 5.09 -20.12
N ASN A 106 -6.82 6.19 -20.84
CA ASN A 106 -6.09 6.41 -22.09
C ASN A 106 -4.61 6.80 -21.86
N HIS A 107 -4.33 7.56 -20.79
CA HIS A 107 -2.99 8.07 -20.46
C HIS A 107 -2.44 7.52 -19.17
N SER A 108 -3.29 6.94 -18.33
CA SER A 108 -2.91 6.37 -17.05
C SER A 108 -3.89 5.29 -16.64
N ASP A 109 -3.40 4.31 -15.88
CA ASP A 109 -4.23 3.34 -15.17
C ASP A 109 -4.29 3.73 -13.69
N GLU A 110 -5.43 3.53 -13.05
CA GLU A 110 -5.59 3.74 -11.60
C GLU A 110 -5.85 2.41 -10.92
N TRP A 111 -4.95 2.02 -10.05
CA TRP A 111 -5.13 0.90 -9.14
C TRP A 111 -5.68 1.38 -7.81
N LYS A 112 -6.67 0.66 -7.28
CA LYS A 112 -7.27 0.88 -5.97
C LYS A 112 -7.16 -0.38 -5.14
N PHE A 113 -6.57 -0.26 -3.96
CA PHE A 113 -6.45 -1.34 -2.99
C PHE A 113 -7.32 -0.99 -1.79
N TYR A 114 -8.32 -1.81 -1.54
CA TYR A 114 -9.31 -1.58 -0.49
C TYR A 114 -8.90 -2.33 0.77
N LEU A 115 -8.73 -1.59 1.85
CA LEU A 115 -8.43 -2.10 3.18
C LEU A 115 -9.59 -1.79 4.11
N LYS A 116 -9.87 -2.69 5.05
CA LYS A 116 -10.96 -2.52 6.01
C LYS A 116 -10.50 -2.95 7.39
N ASP A 117 -10.84 -2.15 8.40
CA ASP A 117 -10.60 -2.52 9.79
C ASP A 117 -11.49 -3.70 10.18
N THR A 118 -10.93 -4.66 10.95
CA THR A 118 -11.64 -5.88 11.34
C THR A 118 -12.67 -5.67 12.44
N VAL A 119 -12.56 -4.59 13.20
CA VAL A 119 -13.40 -4.29 14.37
C VAL A 119 -14.30 -3.09 14.11
N TYR A 120 -13.75 -2.04 13.53
CA TYR A 120 -14.46 -0.77 13.33
C TYR A 120 -14.85 -0.58 11.86
N PRO A 121 -15.94 0.17 11.59
CA PRO A 121 -16.36 0.46 10.21
C PRO A 121 -15.50 1.56 9.56
N LEU A 122 -14.18 1.36 9.56
CA LEU A 122 -13.19 2.20 8.92
C LEU A 122 -12.67 1.49 7.68
N GLU A 123 -12.71 2.19 6.56
CA GLU A 123 -12.18 1.72 5.28
C GLU A 123 -11.11 2.69 4.79
N VAL A 124 -10.04 2.12 4.24
CA VAL A 124 -8.94 2.87 3.64
C VAL A 124 -8.77 2.38 2.21
N THR A 125 -8.70 3.31 1.27
CA THR A 125 -8.41 2.99 -0.13
C THR A 125 -7.06 3.60 -0.50
N LEU A 126 -6.10 2.75 -0.85
CA LEU A 126 -4.84 3.20 -1.41
C LEU A 126 -4.97 3.29 -2.92
N HIS A 127 -4.63 4.42 -3.47
CA HIS A 127 -4.67 4.71 -4.89
C HIS A 127 -3.26 4.81 -5.44
N TYR A 128 -3.03 4.17 -6.59
CA TYR A 128 -1.81 4.32 -7.38
C TYR A 128 -2.21 4.60 -8.82
N ARG A 129 -1.84 5.79 -9.32
CA ARG A 129 -2.04 6.13 -10.73
C ARG A 129 -0.72 6.01 -11.48
N ILE A 130 -0.72 5.20 -12.51
CA ILE A 130 0.43 4.83 -13.30
C ILE A 130 0.31 5.49 -14.66
N TYR A 131 1.21 6.42 -14.98
CA TYR A 131 1.22 7.10 -16.26
C TYR A 131 1.92 6.25 -17.32
N HIS A 132 1.32 6.20 -18.55
CA HIS A 132 1.79 5.28 -19.59
C HIS A 132 3.03 5.80 -20.31
N ASP A 133 3.13 7.11 -20.49
CA ASP A 133 4.18 7.76 -21.27
C ASP A 133 5.26 8.39 -20.40
N GLU A 134 4.94 8.67 -19.12
CA GLU A 134 5.83 9.25 -18.14
C GLU A 134 6.27 8.22 -17.11
N ASP A 135 7.47 8.41 -16.56
CA ASP A 135 7.96 7.56 -15.47
C ASP A 135 7.46 8.09 -14.11
N ILE A 136 6.14 8.22 -13.99
CA ILE A 136 5.46 8.79 -12.83
C ILE A 136 4.47 7.78 -12.25
N ILE A 137 4.55 7.61 -10.93
CA ILE A 137 3.55 6.95 -10.11
C ILE A 137 3.02 7.98 -9.12
N GLU A 138 1.74 8.30 -9.22
CA GLU A 138 1.05 9.15 -8.24
C GLU A 138 0.37 8.24 -7.22
N SER A 139 0.47 8.57 -5.92
CA SER A 139 -0.21 7.79 -4.88
C SER A 139 -0.88 8.69 -3.85
N TRP A 140 -2.04 8.25 -3.37
CA TRP A 140 -2.76 8.89 -2.27
C TRP A 140 -3.61 7.88 -1.51
N ALA A 141 -4.08 8.25 -0.33
CA ALA A 141 -4.97 7.44 0.49
C ALA A 141 -6.31 8.14 0.71
N GLY A 142 -7.38 7.38 0.59
CA GLY A 142 -8.74 7.81 0.93
C GLY A 142 -9.21 7.10 2.20
N TYR A 143 -9.97 7.81 3.07
CA TYR A 143 -10.45 7.31 4.34
C TYR A 143 -11.95 7.47 4.44
N GLN A 144 -12.64 6.43 4.88
CA GLN A 144 -14.08 6.45 5.10
C GLN A 144 -14.42 5.78 6.43
N TYR A 145 -15.09 6.52 7.32
CA TYR A 145 -15.61 5.99 8.57
C TYR A 145 -17.14 6.09 8.56
N SER A 146 -17.83 4.97 8.78
CA SER A 146 -19.30 4.90 8.76
C SER A 146 -19.90 4.56 10.14
N GLY A 147 -19.10 4.59 11.21
CA GLY A 147 -19.52 4.34 12.57
C GLY A 147 -20.20 5.55 13.24
N LYS A 148 -20.60 5.36 14.48
CA LYS A 148 -21.14 6.45 15.31
C LYS A 148 -20.01 7.24 15.95
N GLY A 149 -20.18 8.57 16.06
CA GLY A 149 -19.18 9.45 16.65
C GLY A 149 -18.11 9.88 15.64
N PHE A 150 -16.99 10.35 16.14
CA PHE A 150 -15.86 10.82 15.35
C PHE A 150 -14.65 9.92 15.53
N VAL A 151 -13.97 9.64 14.44
CA VAL A 151 -12.61 9.08 14.45
C VAL A 151 -11.63 10.23 14.33
N GLU A 152 -10.63 10.27 15.20
CA GLU A 152 -9.53 11.23 15.11
C GLU A 152 -8.38 10.60 14.31
N LEU A 153 -7.99 11.22 13.19
CA LEU A 153 -6.80 10.84 12.45
C LEU A 153 -5.60 11.52 13.11
N ARG A 154 -4.77 10.75 13.83
CA ARG A 154 -3.57 11.23 14.51
C ARG A 154 -2.37 11.26 13.60
N GLN A 155 -2.29 10.29 12.70
CA GLN A 155 -1.30 10.21 11.64
C GLN A 155 -1.95 9.64 10.40
N PHE A 156 -1.65 10.23 9.24
CA PHE A 156 -2.19 9.81 7.96
C PHE A 156 -1.24 10.22 6.85
N ALA A 157 -0.54 9.28 6.29
CA ALA A 157 0.37 9.51 5.17
C ALA A 157 -0.41 9.39 3.85
N SER A 158 -0.18 10.31 2.92
CA SER A 158 -0.69 10.18 1.54
C SER A 158 -0.04 9.01 0.83
N ALA A 159 1.23 8.76 1.12
CA ALA A 159 2.00 7.64 0.59
C ALA A 159 2.99 7.15 1.65
N TYR A 160 3.26 5.86 1.62
CA TYR A 160 4.35 5.24 2.35
C TYR A 160 5.20 4.46 1.35
N MET A 161 6.49 4.76 1.30
CA MET A 161 7.42 4.15 0.35
C MET A 161 8.66 3.65 1.08
N PRO A 162 8.72 2.37 1.45
CA PRO A 162 9.94 1.77 1.96
C PRO A 162 10.96 1.64 0.83
N LEU A 163 12.21 1.93 1.14
CA LEU A 163 13.33 1.78 0.21
C LEU A 163 14.19 0.57 0.63
N PRO A 164 14.81 -0.14 -0.33
CA PRO A 164 15.75 -1.21 -0.02
C PRO A 164 16.93 -0.66 0.79
N PRO A 165 17.65 -1.52 1.54
CA PRO A 165 18.86 -1.09 2.23
C PRO A 165 19.86 -0.46 1.28
N GLY A 166 20.40 0.71 1.63
CA GLY A 166 21.33 1.45 0.77
C GLY A 166 21.79 2.77 1.41
N GLN A 167 22.62 3.48 0.68
CA GLN A 167 22.98 4.86 1.01
C GLN A 167 22.09 5.78 0.18
N TYR A 168 21.40 6.68 0.84
CA TYR A 168 20.49 7.61 0.20
C TYR A 168 20.85 9.04 0.55
N THR A 169 20.72 9.91 -0.43
CA THR A 169 20.81 11.36 -0.26
C THR A 169 19.43 11.95 -0.50
N MET A 170 18.95 12.71 0.46
CA MET A 170 17.71 13.45 0.34
C MET A 170 18.01 14.84 -0.15
N GLN A 171 17.36 15.26 -1.22
CA GLN A 171 17.40 16.64 -1.70
C GLN A 171 16.02 17.27 -1.52
N HIS A 172 15.98 18.45 -0.96
CA HIS A 172 14.74 19.20 -0.81
C HIS A 172 14.98 20.68 -1.05
N LEU A 173 13.92 21.35 -1.43
CA LEU A 173 13.92 22.79 -1.59
C LEU A 173 13.27 23.43 -0.38
N HIS A 174 13.95 24.37 0.23
CA HIS A 174 13.40 25.21 1.28
C HIS A 174 13.48 26.68 0.89
N GLY A 175 12.88 27.54 1.66
CA GLY A 175 12.94 28.96 1.39
C GLY A 175 12.23 29.81 2.42
N SER A 176 12.53 31.11 2.33
CA SER A 176 11.84 32.15 3.09
C SER A 176 11.49 33.28 2.14
N TRP A 177 10.80 34.30 2.64
CA TRP A 177 10.48 35.44 1.84
C TRP A 177 11.76 36.10 1.25
N ALA A 178 11.78 36.29 -0.07
CA ALA A 178 12.91 36.78 -0.87
C ALA A 178 14.16 35.86 -0.89
N SER A 179 14.04 34.59 -0.44
CA SER A 179 15.11 33.59 -0.53
C SER A 179 14.46 32.20 -0.79
N GLU A 180 13.80 32.08 -1.95
CA GLU A 180 13.07 30.89 -2.34
C GLU A 180 13.96 29.86 -3.07
N HIS A 181 13.52 28.62 -3.13
CA HIS A 181 14.14 27.54 -3.89
C HIS A 181 15.62 27.26 -3.52
N GLN A 182 15.98 27.40 -2.25
CA GLN A 182 17.28 26.96 -1.77
C GLN A 182 17.32 25.46 -1.70
N MET A 183 18.23 24.82 -2.46
CA MET A 183 18.39 23.38 -2.44
C MET A 183 19.29 22.99 -1.27
N GLU A 184 18.78 22.08 -0.45
CA GLU A 184 19.55 21.42 0.59
C GLU A 184 19.69 19.93 0.26
N GLU A 185 20.87 19.40 0.50
CA GLU A 185 21.20 17.99 0.30
C GLU A 185 21.72 17.40 1.58
N GLU A 186 21.20 16.23 1.96
CA GLU A 186 21.58 15.56 3.18
C GLU A 186 21.65 14.05 2.98
N ILE A 187 22.72 13.44 3.49
CA ILE A 187 22.85 11.97 3.54
C ILE A 187 21.94 11.46 4.64
N LEU A 188 21.02 10.54 4.26
CA LEU A 188 20.13 9.90 5.22
C LEU A 188 20.91 8.92 6.11
N THR A 189 20.84 9.14 7.42
CA THR A 189 21.40 8.29 8.45
C THR A 189 20.27 7.64 9.27
N HIS A 190 20.62 6.89 10.32
CA HIS A 190 19.62 6.35 11.25
C HIS A 190 18.89 7.48 12.00
N GLY A 191 17.58 7.34 12.15
CA GLY A 191 16.71 8.29 12.84
C GLY A 191 15.56 8.77 11.96
N SER A 192 14.75 9.68 12.49
CA SER A 192 13.67 10.37 11.77
C SER A 192 14.07 11.79 11.43
N LYS A 193 13.71 12.23 10.24
CA LYS A 193 13.82 13.62 9.82
C LYS A 193 12.46 14.13 9.36
N ILE A 194 12.06 15.27 9.90
CA ILE A 194 10.82 15.96 9.52
C ILE A 194 11.23 17.24 8.79
N LEU A 195 10.72 17.43 7.60
CA LEU A 195 10.84 18.66 6.83
C LEU A 195 9.58 19.51 7.08
N VAL A 196 9.76 20.75 7.44
CA VAL A 196 8.68 21.72 7.72
C VAL A 196 8.87 23.00 6.90
#